data_1705a31a49e2ba2dc09c16f6cfd7b8d1
#
_entry.id   1705a31a49e2ba2dc09c16f6cfd7b8d1
#
_cell.length_a   1.000
_cell.length_b   1.000
_cell.length_c   1.000
_cell.angle_alpha   90.00
_cell.angle_beta   90.00
_cell.angle_gamma   90.00
#
_symmetry.space_group_name_H-M   'P 1'
#
loop_
_entity.id
_entity.type
_entity.pdbx_description
1 polymer ?
#
loop_
_entity_poly.entity_id
_entity_poly.type
_entity_poly.pdbx_seq_one_letter_code
_entity_poly.pdbx_strand_id
1 'polypeptide(L)'
;EGQYQRSAPNVIDNGVRTYCGMEPEFKTTIVKAKVVLMNHGLCGYEMESTVLCADLASSGYIVVSIGHPYGAGIVTYTDGERFESPESFDDMRKKLDQLEPLWYEDIITVMEWLACANTSNSFWKGKLELASMGSVGVSFGGCCSVFAALKNDSLRYAVNLDGALFGKPEIRNQDKTILVLCSPLNYKAHAILTKEGCTCVTVKRIRKVSHWEFSDGIYLSDRGKKNTAWANEVSRIRATMIREFIRENTEG
;
A
#
# COMPACT_ATOMS: atom_id res chain seq x y z
N GLU A 1 9.76 5.81 21.60
CA GLU A 1 8.39 6.42 21.73
C GLU A 1 8.25 7.79 21.07
N GLY A 2 8.99 8.22 20.14
CA GLY A 2 8.84 9.64 19.99
C GLY A 2 8.70 10.18 18.59
N GLN A 3 9.38 9.70 17.63
CA GLN A 3 9.45 10.42 16.35
C GLN A 3 8.24 10.21 15.44
N TYR A 4 7.74 9.00 15.33
CA TYR A 4 6.54 8.73 14.52
C TYR A 4 5.24 9.25 15.14
N GLN A 5 5.13 9.28 16.47
CA GLN A 5 3.97 9.86 17.15
C GLN A 5 3.86 11.38 16.96
N ARG A 6 4.96 12.08 16.69
CA ARG A 6 4.97 13.53 16.49
C ARG A 6 4.64 13.98 15.07
N SER A 7 4.82 13.10 14.08
CA SER A 7 4.64 13.45 12.68
C SER A 7 3.19 13.49 12.18
N ALA A 8 2.26 12.87 12.90
CA ALA A 8 0.84 12.93 12.58
C ALA A 8 -0.01 13.09 13.87
N PRO A 9 0.16 14.18 14.63
CA PRO A 9 -0.43 14.33 15.95
C PRO A 9 -1.96 14.20 15.94
N ASN A 10 -2.63 14.66 14.89
CA ASN A 10 -4.08 14.66 14.82
C ASN A 10 -4.69 13.28 14.46
N VAL A 11 -3.91 12.36 13.89
CA VAL A 11 -4.38 11.03 13.51
C VAL A 11 -4.12 10.03 14.63
N ILE A 12 -2.97 10.10 15.28
CA ILE A 12 -2.58 9.19 16.38
C ILE A 12 -3.38 9.49 17.64
N ASP A 13 -3.68 10.76 17.87
CA ASP A 13 -4.41 11.23 19.06
C ASP A 13 -5.91 10.83 19.07
N ASN A 14 -6.41 10.25 17.95
CA ASN A 14 -7.78 9.75 17.86
C ASN A 14 -7.99 8.34 18.46
N GLY A 15 -7.03 7.82 19.22
CA GLY A 15 -7.19 6.58 19.97
C GLY A 15 -7.17 5.29 19.16
N VAL A 16 -6.74 5.34 17.91
CA VAL A 16 -6.47 4.11 17.13
C VAL A 16 -5.24 3.43 17.73
N ARG A 17 -5.43 2.27 18.33
CA ARG A 17 -4.34 1.48 18.91
C ARG A 17 -3.99 0.34 17.98
N THR A 18 -2.71 0.18 17.70
CA THR A 18 -2.16 -0.97 16.98
C THR A 18 -1.34 -1.82 17.96
N TYR A 19 -1.36 -3.13 17.79
CA TYR A 19 -0.54 -4.07 18.57
C TYR A 19 0.83 -4.25 17.90
N CYS A 20 1.51 -3.14 17.61
CA CYS A 20 2.84 -3.13 17.00
C CYS A 20 3.89 -2.76 18.06
N GLY A 21 4.91 -3.59 18.19
CA GLY A 21 6.11 -3.25 18.98
C GLY A 21 7.05 -2.37 18.17
N MET A 22 7.75 -1.46 18.84
CA MET A 22 8.87 -0.76 18.24
C MET A 22 10.06 -1.71 18.17
N GLU A 23 10.74 -1.75 17.02
CA GLU A 23 11.93 -2.60 16.79
C GLU A 23 11.76 -4.07 17.23
N PRO A 24 10.69 -4.75 16.80
CA PRO A 24 10.48 -6.13 17.21
C PRO A 24 11.59 -7.04 16.69
N GLU A 25 11.96 -8.05 17.46
CA GLU A 25 12.91 -9.05 17.01
C GLU A 25 12.35 -9.84 15.81
N PHE A 26 13.21 -10.10 14.84
CA PHE A 26 12.83 -10.92 13.69
C PHE A 26 12.58 -12.37 14.15
N LYS A 27 11.41 -12.93 13.78
CA LYS A 27 11.08 -14.32 14.16
C LYS A 27 12.16 -15.27 13.65
N THR A 28 12.86 -15.95 14.57
CA THR A 28 13.98 -16.85 14.26
C THR A 28 13.61 -18.05 13.37
N THR A 29 12.31 -18.39 13.30
CA THR A 29 11.79 -19.48 12.46
C THR A 29 11.63 -19.09 10.99
N ILE A 30 11.67 -17.79 10.66
CA ILE A 30 11.55 -17.31 9.28
C ILE A 30 12.95 -17.18 8.70
N VAL A 31 13.30 -18.05 7.76
CA VAL A 31 14.62 -18.01 7.07
C VAL A 31 14.69 -16.80 6.14
N LYS A 32 13.62 -16.56 5.36
CA LYS A 32 13.44 -15.38 4.50
C LYS A 32 11.99 -14.98 4.52
N ALA A 33 11.71 -13.69 4.54
CA ALA A 33 10.35 -13.16 4.47
C ALA A 33 10.10 -12.45 3.13
N LYS A 34 8.94 -12.69 2.55
CA LYS A 34 8.47 -12.01 1.34
C LYS A 34 8.24 -10.54 1.64
N VAL A 35 8.58 -9.68 0.70
CA VAL A 35 8.49 -8.23 0.84
C VAL A 35 7.26 -7.69 0.12
N VAL A 36 6.53 -6.84 0.81
CA VAL A 36 5.37 -6.09 0.28
C VAL A 36 5.68 -4.60 0.39
N LEU A 37 5.64 -3.88 -0.73
CA LEU A 37 5.74 -2.42 -0.76
C LEU A 37 4.34 -1.83 -0.56
N MET A 38 4.19 -0.86 0.33
CA MET A 38 2.92 -0.20 0.61
C MET A 38 2.99 1.28 0.25
N ASN A 39 2.06 1.74 -0.59
CA ASN A 39 1.99 3.11 -1.07
C ASN A 39 0.71 3.78 -0.55
N HIS A 40 0.86 4.97 0.02
CA HIS A 40 -0.28 5.76 0.53
C HIS A 40 -1.10 6.41 -0.58
N GLY A 41 -2.24 7.00 -0.24
CA GLY A 41 -3.04 7.80 -1.17
C GLY A 41 -2.48 9.20 -1.42
N LEU A 42 -3.02 9.90 -2.41
CA LEU A 42 -2.68 11.30 -2.67
C LEU A 42 -2.96 12.15 -1.43
N CYS A 43 -2.05 13.02 -1.04
CA CYS A 43 -2.07 13.77 0.22
C CYS A 43 -2.12 12.91 1.49
N GLY A 44 -1.86 11.60 1.37
CA GLY A 44 -1.71 10.70 2.50
C GLY A 44 -0.32 10.77 3.12
N TYR A 45 0.04 9.74 3.84
CA TYR A 45 1.34 9.60 4.47
C TYR A 45 1.62 8.10 4.70
N GLU A 46 2.87 7.75 4.95
CA GLU A 46 3.34 6.36 5.02
C GLU A 46 2.61 5.49 6.05
N MET A 47 2.03 6.08 7.07
CA MET A 47 1.33 5.36 8.14
C MET A 47 -0.18 5.26 7.95
N GLU A 48 -0.75 5.73 6.85
CA GLU A 48 -2.21 5.74 6.66
C GLU A 48 -2.86 4.35 6.57
N SER A 49 -2.07 3.29 6.45
CA SER A 49 -2.54 1.89 6.36
C SER A 49 -1.85 0.98 7.37
N THR A 50 -1.53 1.50 8.55
CA THR A 50 -0.80 0.78 9.62
C THR A 50 -1.50 -0.52 10.03
N VAL A 51 -2.83 -0.56 10.08
CA VAL A 51 -3.60 -1.77 10.45
C VAL A 51 -3.39 -2.87 9.41
N LEU A 52 -3.42 -2.54 8.11
CA LEU A 52 -3.13 -3.50 7.05
C LEU A 52 -1.67 -3.96 7.08
N CYS A 53 -0.73 -3.02 7.25
CA CYS A 53 0.69 -3.33 7.35
C CYS A 53 0.98 -4.29 8.52
N ALA A 54 0.37 -4.04 9.68
CA ALA A 54 0.51 -4.90 10.86
C ALA A 54 -0.09 -6.30 10.64
N ASP A 55 -1.24 -6.41 9.97
CA ASP A 55 -1.86 -7.69 9.63
C ASP A 55 -0.95 -8.51 8.69
N LEU A 56 -0.43 -7.91 7.64
CA LEU A 56 0.50 -8.55 6.72
C LEU A 56 1.79 -8.97 7.43
N ALA A 57 2.37 -8.09 8.25
CA ALA A 57 3.58 -8.39 9.02
C ALA A 57 3.35 -9.54 10.01
N SER A 58 2.20 -9.59 10.69
CA SER A 58 1.83 -10.70 11.59
C SER A 58 1.69 -12.04 10.85
N SER A 59 1.46 -11.98 9.54
CA SER A 59 1.34 -13.14 8.64
C SER A 59 2.67 -13.56 8.02
N GLY A 60 3.80 -12.92 8.43
CA GLY A 60 5.15 -13.31 8.04
C GLY A 60 5.73 -12.52 6.87
N TYR A 61 5.07 -11.45 6.43
CA TYR A 61 5.62 -10.54 5.41
C TYR A 61 6.46 -9.44 6.05
N ILE A 62 7.45 -8.94 5.30
CA ILE A 62 8.09 -7.65 5.59
C ILE A 62 7.34 -6.61 4.78
N VAL A 63 6.71 -5.65 5.46
CA VAL A 63 5.98 -4.56 4.81
C VAL A 63 6.82 -3.30 4.89
N VAL A 64 7.08 -2.72 3.73
CA VAL A 64 7.83 -1.46 3.59
C VAL A 64 6.85 -0.39 3.12
N SER A 65 6.47 0.49 4.02
CA SER A 65 5.60 1.61 3.68
C SER A 65 6.44 2.79 3.19
N ILE A 66 6.08 3.30 2.01
CA ILE A 66 6.84 4.32 1.28
C ILE A 66 6.15 5.66 1.46
N GLY A 67 6.92 6.67 1.90
CA GLY A 67 6.49 8.06 1.85
C GLY A 67 6.89 8.69 0.51
N HIS A 68 5.94 9.35 -0.16
CA HIS A 68 6.15 9.99 -1.46
C HIS A 68 6.14 11.53 -1.30
N PRO A 69 7.30 12.18 -1.12
CA PRO A 69 7.35 13.58 -0.68
C PRO A 69 6.52 14.57 -1.52
N TYR A 70 6.50 14.40 -2.84
CA TYR A 70 5.77 15.31 -3.73
C TYR A 70 4.27 15.08 -3.82
N GLY A 71 3.78 13.95 -3.31
CA GLY A 71 2.36 13.60 -3.35
C GLY A 71 1.76 13.30 -1.98
N ALA A 72 2.60 13.27 -0.95
CA ALA A 72 2.18 13.13 0.45
C ALA A 72 1.67 14.46 1.00
N GLY A 73 0.75 14.42 1.97
CA GLY A 73 0.43 15.58 2.78
C GLY A 73 1.59 15.95 3.71
N ILE A 74 2.25 14.92 4.24
CA ILE A 74 3.41 15.07 5.12
C ILE A 74 4.32 13.85 5.00
N VAL A 75 5.64 14.08 5.00
CA VAL A 75 6.68 13.07 5.18
C VAL A 75 7.62 13.55 6.29
N THR A 76 7.99 12.66 7.19
CA THR A 76 8.97 12.96 8.25
C THR A 76 10.18 12.05 8.09
N TYR A 77 11.36 12.66 7.96
CA TYR A 77 12.62 11.95 7.83
C TYR A 77 13.20 11.59 9.21
N THR A 78 14.14 10.65 9.23
CA THR A 78 14.75 10.13 10.47
C THR A 78 15.59 11.17 11.22
N ASP A 79 16.09 12.19 10.55
CA ASP A 79 16.80 13.35 11.14
C ASP A 79 15.85 14.39 11.76
N GLY A 80 14.54 14.19 11.58
CA GLY A 80 13.50 15.08 12.08
C GLY A 80 13.06 16.14 11.08
N GLU A 81 13.68 16.23 9.89
CA GLU A 81 13.16 17.08 8.82
C GLU A 81 11.76 16.61 8.41
N ARG A 82 10.91 17.60 8.11
CA ARG A 82 9.55 17.38 7.67
C ARG A 82 9.31 18.06 6.35
N PHE A 83 8.78 17.31 5.41
CA PHE A 83 8.23 17.85 4.18
C PHE A 83 6.70 17.87 4.32
N GLU A 84 6.12 19.07 4.28
CA GLU A 84 4.67 19.27 4.19
C GLU A 84 4.36 19.82 2.81
N SER A 85 3.46 19.20 2.09
CA SER A 85 3.11 19.72 0.77
C SER A 85 2.39 21.06 0.91
N PRO A 86 2.83 22.09 0.18
CA PRO A 86 2.15 23.37 0.12
C PRO A 86 0.90 23.32 -0.78
N GLU A 87 0.71 22.25 -1.53
CA GLU A 87 -0.36 22.12 -2.51
C GLU A 87 -1.62 21.53 -1.91
N SER A 88 -2.78 22.02 -2.34
CA SER A 88 -4.06 21.44 -1.99
C SER A 88 -4.27 20.09 -2.70
N PHE A 89 -5.18 19.26 -2.15
CA PHE A 89 -5.58 18.02 -2.80
C PHE A 89 -6.05 18.23 -4.25
N ASP A 90 -6.84 19.29 -4.50
CA ASP A 90 -7.35 19.58 -5.84
C ASP A 90 -6.27 19.99 -6.82
N ASP A 91 -5.19 20.64 -6.37
CA ASP A 91 -4.07 21.02 -7.22
C ASP A 91 -3.19 19.82 -7.52
N MET A 92 -2.89 18.98 -6.54
CA MET A 92 -2.18 17.72 -6.76
C MET A 92 -2.94 16.78 -7.70
N ARG A 93 -4.27 16.70 -7.55
CA ARG A 93 -5.12 15.88 -8.42
C ARG A 93 -5.06 16.27 -9.89
N LYS A 94 -4.76 17.52 -10.22
CA LYS A 94 -4.56 17.99 -11.60
C LYS A 94 -3.22 17.55 -12.21
N LYS A 95 -2.31 17.04 -11.39
CA LYS A 95 -0.92 16.71 -11.78
C LYS A 95 -0.60 15.23 -11.64
N LEU A 96 -1.60 14.34 -11.63
CA LEU A 96 -1.40 12.91 -11.39
C LEU A 96 -0.45 12.26 -12.41
N ASP A 97 -0.49 12.70 -13.66
CA ASP A 97 0.41 12.29 -14.75
C ASP A 97 1.85 12.74 -14.55
N GLN A 98 2.07 13.81 -13.79
CA GLN A 98 3.41 14.30 -13.40
C GLN A 98 3.91 13.64 -12.12
N LEU A 99 3.00 13.31 -11.20
CA LEU A 99 3.32 12.67 -9.93
C LEU A 99 3.59 11.17 -10.07
N GLU A 100 2.90 10.46 -10.99
CA GLU A 100 3.07 9.02 -11.16
C GLU A 100 4.52 8.61 -11.46
N PRO A 101 5.24 9.26 -12.40
CA PRO A 101 6.65 8.95 -12.61
C PRO A 101 7.54 9.16 -11.38
N LEU A 102 7.28 10.20 -10.59
CA LEU A 102 8.04 10.45 -9.36
C LEU A 102 7.81 9.35 -8.33
N TRP A 103 6.55 8.93 -8.14
CA TRP A 103 6.24 7.82 -7.23
C TRP A 103 6.80 6.49 -7.73
N TYR A 104 6.89 6.30 -9.04
CA TYR A 104 7.56 5.14 -9.61
C TYR A 104 9.06 5.14 -9.24
N GLU A 105 9.75 6.28 -9.38
CA GLU A 105 11.16 6.41 -8.99
C GLU A 105 11.37 6.18 -7.49
N ASP A 106 10.47 6.66 -6.64
CA ASP A 106 10.51 6.37 -5.19
C ASP A 106 10.42 4.86 -4.92
N ILE A 107 9.49 4.17 -5.60
CA ILE A 107 9.34 2.71 -5.49
C ILE A 107 10.63 2.00 -5.91
N ILE A 108 11.22 2.38 -7.05
CA ILE A 108 12.48 1.79 -7.54
C ILE A 108 13.62 2.04 -6.57
N THR A 109 13.75 3.26 -6.04
CA THR A 109 14.77 3.61 -5.05
C THR A 109 14.69 2.71 -3.81
N VAL A 110 13.47 2.46 -3.31
CA VAL A 110 13.27 1.55 -2.17
C VAL A 110 13.62 0.12 -2.54
N MET A 111 13.27 -0.35 -3.73
CA MET A 111 13.62 -1.70 -4.20
C MET A 111 15.14 -1.89 -4.30
N GLU A 112 15.87 -0.90 -4.81
CA GLU A 112 17.34 -0.92 -4.89
C GLU A 112 17.97 -0.93 -3.50
N TRP A 113 17.44 -0.11 -2.59
CA TRP A 113 17.89 -0.12 -1.20
C TRP A 113 17.67 -1.49 -0.54
N LEU A 114 16.52 -2.13 -0.74
CA LEU A 114 16.23 -3.47 -0.22
C LEU A 114 17.19 -4.53 -0.78
N ALA A 115 17.50 -4.45 -2.07
CA ALA A 115 18.47 -5.37 -2.69
C ALA A 115 19.88 -5.18 -2.09
N CYS A 116 20.31 -3.95 -1.90
CA CYS A 116 21.57 -3.62 -1.24
C CYS A 116 21.55 -4.09 0.22
N ALA A 117 20.50 -3.79 0.98
CA ALA A 117 20.37 -4.17 2.38
C ALA A 117 20.39 -5.69 2.57
N ASN A 118 19.76 -6.44 1.66
CA ASN A 118 19.77 -7.91 1.69
C ASN A 118 21.16 -8.53 1.49
N THR A 119 22.12 -7.78 0.98
CA THR A 119 23.50 -8.25 0.76
C THR A 119 24.50 -7.71 1.79
N SER A 120 24.34 -6.45 2.22
CA SER A 120 25.36 -5.71 2.97
C SER A 120 24.94 -5.28 4.38
N ASN A 121 23.64 -5.09 4.65
CA ASN A 121 23.17 -4.61 5.95
C ASN A 121 23.26 -5.72 7.01
N SER A 122 23.79 -5.43 8.20
CA SER A 122 23.97 -6.40 9.27
C SER A 122 22.67 -7.04 9.76
N PHE A 123 21.57 -6.31 9.74
CA PHE A 123 20.26 -6.81 10.18
C PHE A 123 19.51 -7.54 9.05
N TRP A 124 19.50 -7.00 7.82
CA TRP A 124 18.66 -7.51 6.72
C TRP A 124 19.31 -8.58 5.86
N LYS A 125 20.63 -8.74 5.96
CA LYS A 125 21.41 -9.66 5.10
C LYS A 125 20.83 -11.06 5.04
N GLY A 126 20.41 -11.46 3.86
CA GLY A 126 19.87 -12.79 3.57
C GLY A 126 18.46 -13.06 4.07
N LYS A 127 17.79 -12.06 4.68
CA LYS A 127 16.44 -12.22 5.26
C LYS A 127 15.30 -11.83 4.33
N LEU A 128 15.59 -11.11 3.24
CA LEU A 128 14.56 -10.62 2.32
C LEU A 128 14.40 -11.59 1.14
N GLU A 129 13.17 -12.07 0.94
CA GLU A 129 12.77 -12.79 -0.27
C GLU A 129 12.24 -11.77 -1.29
N LEU A 130 13.09 -11.36 -2.24
CA LEU A 130 12.82 -10.29 -3.19
C LEU A 130 12.24 -10.79 -4.52
N ALA A 131 12.36 -12.09 -4.83
CA ALA A 131 11.91 -12.63 -6.11
C ALA A 131 10.37 -12.67 -6.23
N SER A 132 9.65 -12.64 -5.12
CA SER A 132 8.18 -12.59 -5.05
C SER A 132 7.64 -11.27 -4.51
N MET A 133 8.42 -10.19 -4.61
CA MET A 133 8.01 -8.87 -4.15
C MET A 133 6.81 -8.34 -4.95
N GLY A 134 5.92 -7.64 -4.27
CA GLY A 134 4.78 -6.97 -4.89
C GLY A 134 4.50 -5.60 -4.29
N SER A 135 3.64 -4.86 -4.95
CA SER A 135 3.27 -3.50 -4.55
C SER A 135 1.77 -3.40 -4.26
N VAL A 136 1.44 -2.82 -3.13
CA VAL A 136 0.07 -2.59 -2.64
C VAL A 136 -0.09 -1.10 -2.42
N GLY A 137 -1.24 -0.53 -2.74
CA GLY A 137 -1.45 0.89 -2.46
C GLY A 137 -2.91 1.29 -2.38
N VAL A 138 -3.16 2.40 -1.72
CA VAL A 138 -4.49 3.01 -1.57
C VAL A 138 -4.65 4.14 -2.57
N SER A 139 -5.81 4.25 -3.20
CA SER A 139 -6.14 5.39 -4.05
C SER A 139 -5.09 5.62 -5.14
N PHE A 140 -4.46 6.78 -5.20
CA PHE A 140 -3.39 7.08 -6.14
C PHE A 140 -2.19 6.12 -5.99
N GLY A 141 -1.81 5.76 -4.75
CA GLY A 141 -0.78 4.74 -4.49
C GLY A 141 -1.15 3.37 -5.05
N GLY A 142 -2.43 3.02 -5.07
CA GLY A 142 -2.92 1.79 -5.72
C GLY A 142 -2.75 1.83 -7.24
N CYS A 143 -3.00 2.97 -7.85
CA CYS A 143 -2.74 3.19 -9.27
C CYS A 143 -1.24 3.10 -9.58
N CYS A 144 -0.40 3.79 -8.81
CA CYS A 144 1.07 3.74 -8.95
C CYS A 144 1.63 2.34 -8.73
N SER A 145 1.06 1.56 -7.79
CA SER A 145 1.42 0.15 -7.59
C SER A 145 1.18 -0.70 -8.83
N VAL A 146 0.03 -0.50 -9.50
CA VAL A 146 -0.26 -1.19 -10.77
C VAL A 146 0.72 -0.77 -11.86
N PHE A 147 0.96 0.52 -12.04
CA PHE A 147 1.92 1.00 -13.04
C PHE A 147 3.34 0.50 -12.77
N ALA A 148 3.76 0.50 -11.51
CA ALA A 148 5.08 0.01 -11.13
C ALA A 148 5.23 -1.49 -11.48
N ALA A 149 4.24 -2.32 -11.18
CA ALA A 149 4.28 -3.73 -11.52
C ALA A 149 4.28 -3.97 -13.04
N LEU A 150 3.58 -3.15 -13.82
CA LEU A 150 3.56 -3.25 -15.28
C LEU A 150 4.87 -2.79 -15.94
N LYS A 151 5.61 -1.87 -15.30
CA LYS A 151 6.87 -1.31 -15.80
C LYS A 151 8.11 -2.06 -15.31
N ASN A 152 8.01 -2.83 -14.21
CA ASN A 152 9.17 -3.46 -13.56
C ASN A 152 8.96 -4.96 -13.33
N ASP A 153 9.82 -5.77 -13.94
CA ASP A 153 9.74 -7.23 -13.89
C ASP A 153 10.05 -7.83 -12.53
N SER A 154 10.71 -7.09 -11.64
CA SER A 154 10.99 -7.52 -10.27
C SER A 154 9.76 -7.46 -9.35
N LEU A 155 8.69 -6.77 -9.75
CA LEU A 155 7.40 -6.81 -9.05
C LEU A 155 6.51 -7.89 -9.66
N ARG A 156 6.13 -8.87 -8.87
CA ARG A 156 5.33 -10.03 -9.32
C ARG A 156 3.85 -9.74 -9.39
N TYR A 157 3.34 -8.89 -8.52
CA TYR A 157 1.92 -8.56 -8.42
C TYR A 157 1.71 -7.11 -7.98
N ALA A 158 0.49 -6.63 -8.20
CA ALA A 158 0.01 -5.39 -7.62
C ALA A 158 -1.36 -5.55 -6.96
N VAL A 159 -1.60 -4.80 -5.90
CA VAL A 159 -2.92 -4.65 -5.28
C VAL A 159 -3.31 -3.18 -5.26
N ASN A 160 -4.43 -2.88 -5.89
CA ASN A 160 -5.01 -1.55 -5.94
C ASN A 160 -6.24 -1.47 -5.03
N LEU A 161 -6.16 -0.61 -4.02
CA LEU A 161 -7.23 -0.36 -3.05
C LEU A 161 -7.98 0.92 -3.45
N ASP A 162 -9.01 0.76 -4.25
CA ASP A 162 -9.95 1.79 -4.73
C ASP A 162 -9.34 2.95 -5.54
N GLY A 163 -8.15 2.77 -6.09
CA GLY A 163 -7.48 3.77 -6.92
C GLY A 163 -7.98 3.76 -8.36
N ALA A 164 -8.36 4.92 -8.89
CA ALA A 164 -8.70 5.05 -10.30
C ALA A 164 -7.46 4.84 -11.18
N LEU A 165 -7.56 3.95 -12.16
CA LEU A 165 -6.51 3.77 -13.18
C LEU A 165 -6.70 4.84 -14.26
N PHE A 166 -5.91 5.91 -14.18
CA PHE A 166 -5.84 6.94 -15.21
C PHE A 166 -4.75 6.59 -16.22
N GLY A 167 -4.76 7.25 -17.39
CA GLY A 167 -3.74 7.03 -18.42
C GLY A 167 -3.88 5.71 -19.20
N LYS A 168 -4.93 4.91 -18.95
CA LYS A 168 -5.24 3.65 -19.65
C LYS A 168 -4.01 2.76 -19.83
N PRO A 169 -3.42 2.22 -18.75
CA PRO A 169 -2.29 1.32 -18.89
C PRO A 169 -2.66 0.15 -19.78
N GLU A 170 -1.76 -0.25 -20.66
CA GLU A 170 -1.93 -1.48 -21.42
C GLU A 170 -1.72 -2.68 -20.49
N ILE A 171 -2.81 -3.15 -19.88
CA ILE A 171 -2.81 -4.30 -18.96
C ILE A 171 -2.95 -5.63 -19.73
N ARG A 172 -2.87 -5.60 -21.07
CA ARG A 172 -3.07 -6.77 -21.91
C ARG A 172 -1.84 -7.69 -21.90
N ASN A 173 -2.09 -8.98 -21.67
CA ASN A 173 -1.10 -10.07 -21.80
C ASN A 173 0.20 -9.88 -21.00
N GLN A 174 0.07 -9.39 -19.75
CA GLN A 174 1.20 -9.27 -18.83
C GLN A 174 1.29 -10.52 -17.96
N ASP A 175 2.51 -10.99 -17.68
CA ASP A 175 2.79 -12.06 -16.71
C ASP A 175 2.59 -11.60 -15.25
N LYS A 176 1.94 -10.48 -15.08
CA LYS A 176 1.67 -9.85 -13.78
C LYS A 176 0.24 -10.12 -13.34
N THR A 177 0.05 -10.39 -12.08
CA THR A 177 -1.29 -10.50 -11.50
C THR A 177 -1.65 -9.24 -10.73
N ILE A 178 -2.87 -8.77 -10.92
CA ILE A 178 -3.37 -7.54 -10.33
C ILE A 178 -4.69 -7.81 -9.61
N LEU A 179 -4.75 -7.45 -8.33
CA LEU A 179 -5.99 -7.41 -7.56
C LEU A 179 -6.48 -5.97 -7.42
N VAL A 180 -7.72 -5.73 -7.80
CA VAL A 180 -8.40 -4.47 -7.53
C VAL A 180 -9.50 -4.72 -6.51
N LEU A 181 -9.36 -4.17 -5.32
CA LEU A 181 -10.42 -4.10 -4.32
C LEU A 181 -11.05 -2.72 -4.38
N CYS A 182 -12.33 -2.62 -4.66
CA CYS A 182 -12.94 -1.31 -4.89
C CYS A 182 -14.29 -1.14 -4.18
N SER A 183 -14.62 0.12 -3.93
CA SER A 183 -15.92 0.56 -3.44
C SER A 183 -17.02 0.31 -4.47
N PRO A 184 -18.30 0.30 -4.06
CA PRO A 184 -19.41 0.20 -5.00
C PRO A 184 -19.41 1.31 -6.06
N LEU A 185 -18.91 2.50 -5.72
CA LEU A 185 -18.84 3.66 -6.62
C LEU A 185 -17.86 3.42 -7.78
N ASN A 186 -16.66 2.90 -7.46
CA ASN A 186 -15.58 2.71 -8.43
C ASN A 186 -15.66 1.35 -9.16
N TYR A 187 -16.49 0.43 -8.69
CA TYR A 187 -16.57 -0.94 -9.23
C TYR A 187 -16.84 -0.97 -10.75
N LYS A 188 -17.75 -0.13 -11.25
CA LYS A 188 -18.09 -0.15 -12.68
C LYS A 188 -16.92 0.26 -13.58
N ALA A 189 -16.11 1.21 -13.12
CA ALA A 189 -14.93 1.66 -13.86
C ALA A 189 -13.87 0.55 -13.95
N HIS A 190 -13.65 -0.19 -12.87
CA HIS A 190 -12.68 -1.28 -12.85
C HIS A 190 -13.20 -2.58 -13.49
N ALA A 191 -14.49 -2.86 -13.39
CA ALA A 191 -15.09 -4.07 -13.97
C ALA A 191 -14.97 -4.14 -15.50
N ILE A 192 -14.71 -3.01 -16.17
CA ILE A 192 -14.46 -3.00 -17.62
C ILE A 192 -13.16 -3.74 -17.96
N LEU A 193 -12.16 -3.74 -17.07
CA LEU A 193 -10.88 -4.44 -17.27
C LEU A 193 -11.08 -5.96 -17.44
N THR A 194 -12.00 -6.55 -16.66
CA THR A 194 -12.31 -7.98 -16.76
C THR A 194 -13.18 -8.31 -17.96
N LYS A 195 -14.00 -7.36 -18.44
CA LYS A 195 -14.83 -7.53 -19.64
C LYS A 195 -14.02 -7.47 -20.94
N GLU A 196 -12.93 -6.75 -20.95
CA GLU A 196 -12.02 -6.63 -22.09
C GLU A 196 -11.06 -7.82 -22.23
N GLY A 197 -11.25 -8.88 -21.44
CA GLY A 197 -10.46 -10.11 -21.51
C GLY A 197 -9.09 -10.03 -20.84
N CYS A 198 -8.89 -9.09 -19.91
CA CYS A 198 -7.69 -9.05 -19.08
C CYS A 198 -7.73 -10.17 -18.04
N THR A 199 -7.12 -11.31 -18.33
CA THR A 199 -7.08 -12.49 -17.45
C THR A 199 -6.18 -12.28 -16.24
N CYS A 200 -5.25 -11.31 -16.29
CA CYS A 200 -4.32 -10.97 -15.22
C CYS A 200 -4.93 -10.06 -14.14
N VAL A 201 -6.14 -9.54 -14.33
CA VAL A 201 -6.78 -8.62 -13.39
C VAL A 201 -7.99 -9.26 -12.72
N THR A 202 -7.98 -9.30 -11.40
CA THR A 202 -9.12 -9.69 -10.57
C THR A 202 -9.73 -8.46 -9.91
N VAL A 203 -10.99 -8.18 -10.19
CA VAL A 203 -11.73 -7.05 -9.59
C VAL A 203 -12.75 -7.56 -8.59
N LYS A 204 -12.60 -7.17 -7.32
CA LYS A 204 -13.55 -7.52 -6.25
C LYS A 204 -14.11 -6.27 -5.60
N ARG A 205 -15.42 -6.25 -5.37
CA ARG A 205 -16.11 -5.15 -4.72
C ARG A 205 -16.29 -5.42 -3.23
N ILE A 206 -15.84 -4.50 -2.39
CA ILE A 206 -16.19 -4.50 -0.97
C ILE A 206 -17.47 -3.69 -0.77
N ARG A 207 -18.50 -4.34 -0.24
CA ARG A 207 -19.81 -3.69 -0.06
C ARG A 207 -19.82 -2.75 1.13
N LYS A 208 -20.61 -1.69 1.04
CA LYS A 208 -20.86 -0.74 2.14
C LYS A 208 -19.62 -0.03 2.65
N VAL A 209 -18.64 0.20 1.78
CA VAL A 209 -17.45 1.01 2.06
C VAL A 209 -17.37 2.16 1.06
N SER A 210 -16.82 3.27 1.47
CA SER A 210 -16.46 4.42 0.67
C SER A 210 -14.94 4.43 0.41
N HIS A 211 -14.50 5.37 -0.42
CA HIS A 211 -13.08 5.52 -0.79
C HIS A 211 -12.14 5.63 0.42
N TRP A 212 -12.46 6.48 1.38
CA TRP A 212 -11.65 6.71 2.59
C TRP A 212 -11.52 5.49 3.50
N GLU A 213 -12.43 4.53 3.36
CA GLU A 213 -12.48 3.33 4.20
C GLU A 213 -11.57 2.21 3.68
N PHE A 214 -10.78 2.47 2.62
CA PHE A 214 -9.73 1.57 2.15
C PHE A 214 -8.37 1.77 2.85
N SER A 215 -8.24 2.78 3.70
CA SER A 215 -7.12 3.02 4.61
C SER A 215 -7.57 2.90 6.07
N ASP A 216 -6.74 3.31 7.02
CA ASP A 216 -7.11 3.44 8.43
C ASP A 216 -8.11 4.58 8.68
N GLY A 217 -8.38 5.38 7.65
CA GLY A 217 -9.51 6.31 7.61
C GLY A 217 -10.86 5.66 7.94
N ILE A 218 -10.99 4.35 7.78
CA ILE A 218 -12.20 3.61 8.21
C ILE A 218 -12.49 3.79 9.70
N TYR A 219 -11.47 3.85 10.55
CA TYR A 219 -11.62 4.05 12.00
C TYR A 219 -11.90 5.51 12.37
N LEU A 220 -11.54 6.43 11.47
CA LEU A 220 -11.70 7.87 11.67
C LEU A 220 -13.02 8.38 11.07
N SER A 221 -13.67 7.61 10.20
CA SER A 221 -14.97 7.93 9.63
C SER A 221 -16.04 7.97 10.74
N ASP A 222 -17.08 8.78 10.55
CA ASP A 222 -18.20 8.86 11.51
C ASP A 222 -18.84 7.51 11.78
N ARG A 223 -18.89 6.65 10.75
CA ARG A 223 -19.42 5.32 10.86
C ARG A 223 -18.48 4.41 11.65
N GLY A 224 -17.17 4.44 11.35
CA GLY A 224 -16.19 3.62 12.04
C GLY A 224 -16.07 3.98 13.52
N LYS A 225 -16.08 5.28 13.86
CA LYS A 225 -16.12 5.75 15.25
C LYS A 225 -17.34 5.25 16.01
N LYS A 226 -18.51 5.21 15.36
CA LYS A 226 -19.76 4.71 15.95
C LYS A 226 -19.86 3.18 15.97
N ASN A 227 -19.15 2.48 15.10
CA ASN A 227 -19.21 1.02 14.96
C ASN A 227 -17.83 0.44 14.63
N THR A 228 -16.98 0.37 15.64
CA THR A 228 -15.64 -0.19 15.53
C THR A 228 -15.66 -1.67 15.13
N ALA A 229 -16.68 -2.43 15.52
CA ALA A 229 -16.82 -3.83 15.13
C ALA A 229 -16.99 -3.97 13.60
N TRP A 230 -17.76 -3.08 12.98
CA TRP A 230 -17.88 -3.02 11.52
C TRP A 230 -16.55 -2.64 10.86
N ALA A 231 -15.84 -1.64 11.40
CA ALA A 231 -14.54 -1.22 10.87
C ALA A 231 -13.52 -2.36 10.94
N ASN A 232 -13.46 -3.08 12.05
CA ASN A 232 -12.61 -4.26 12.23
C ASN A 232 -12.96 -5.37 11.23
N GLU A 233 -14.25 -5.66 11.02
CA GLU A 233 -14.68 -6.68 10.09
C GLU A 233 -14.31 -6.35 8.64
N VAL A 234 -14.51 -5.11 8.20
CA VAL A 234 -14.12 -4.65 6.86
C VAL A 234 -12.60 -4.73 6.68
N SER A 235 -11.82 -4.29 7.67
CA SER A 235 -10.36 -4.36 7.65
C SER A 235 -9.89 -5.82 7.57
N ARG A 236 -10.49 -6.72 8.34
CA ARG A 236 -10.20 -8.16 8.31
C ARG A 236 -10.51 -8.78 6.95
N ILE A 237 -11.67 -8.47 6.35
CA ILE A 237 -12.05 -8.96 5.02
C ILE A 237 -11.03 -8.49 3.99
N ARG A 238 -10.68 -7.20 3.98
CA ARG A 238 -9.68 -6.61 3.08
C ARG A 238 -8.33 -7.31 3.21
N ALA A 239 -7.82 -7.43 4.43
CA ALA A 239 -6.53 -8.07 4.70
C ALA A 239 -6.52 -9.55 4.28
N THR A 240 -7.60 -10.29 4.55
CA THR A 240 -7.75 -11.70 4.14
C THR A 240 -7.69 -11.84 2.62
N MET A 241 -8.44 -11.01 1.87
CA MET A 241 -8.44 -11.03 0.41
C MET A 241 -7.05 -10.74 -0.17
N ILE A 242 -6.30 -9.82 0.44
CA ILE A 242 -4.95 -9.47 0.01
C ILE A 242 -3.99 -10.61 0.31
N ARG A 243 -4.01 -11.20 1.51
CA ARG A 243 -3.14 -12.32 1.86
C ARG A 243 -3.38 -13.55 0.98
N GLU A 244 -4.63 -13.90 0.73
CA GLU A 244 -4.99 -15.00 -0.18
C GLU A 244 -4.42 -14.75 -1.58
N PHE A 245 -4.63 -13.55 -2.12
CA PHE A 245 -4.11 -13.17 -3.42
C PHE A 245 -2.57 -13.22 -3.46
N ILE A 246 -1.88 -12.68 -2.46
CA ILE A 246 -0.41 -12.72 -2.41
C ILE A 246 0.06 -14.18 -2.37
N ARG A 247 -0.54 -15.02 -1.52
CA ARG A 247 -0.18 -16.44 -1.41
C ARG A 247 -0.34 -17.17 -2.74
N GLU A 248 -1.49 -17.03 -3.40
CA GLU A 248 -1.78 -17.68 -4.69
C GLU A 248 -0.78 -17.28 -5.79
N ASN A 249 -0.19 -16.09 -5.70
CA ASN A 249 0.73 -15.55 -6.72
C ASN A 249 2.21 -15.62 -6.33
N THR A 250 2.52 -16.17 -5.17
CA THR A 250 3.91 -16.25 -4.67
C THR A 250 4.29 -17.63 -4.10
N GLU A 251 3.35 -18.58 -4.02
CA GLU A 251 3.55 -19.95 -3.55
C GLU A 251 3.30 -20.94 -4.71
N GLY A 252 4.02 -20.76 -5.80
CA GLY A 252 4.02 -21.65 -6.97
C GLY A 252 5.38 -22.29 -7.20
#